data_923e826382e9a99eb95577c716ac044a
#
_entry.id   923e826382e9a99eb95577c716ac044a
#
_cell.length_a   1.000
_cell.length_b   1.000
_cell.length_c   1.000
_cell.angle_alpha   90.00
_cell.angle_beta   90.00
_cell.angle_gamma   90.00
#
_symmetry.space_group_name_H-M   'P 1'
#
loop_
_entity.id
_entity.type
_entity.pdbx_description
1 polymer ?
#
loop_
_entity_poly.entity_id
_entity_poly.type
_entity_poly.pdbx_seq_one_letter_code
_entity_poly.pdbx_strand_id
1 'polypeptide(L)'
;METTVSLVQMLDARERRVQHQQALLAQYHKPLICFTMNICGPVKDSPLIRRGFARGRQLLRQQFLRAKLVPLREDAIREVTGCEAFYVLDADPLAIKKFTTDIEDATPLGRLFDMDVIRPDGRKVDREELHLEGRRCLICGGPAKVCSSRRVHTVAELQEKTTEILTDARDAQDIADAARLSVRALLYEVTTTPKPGLVDRRNSGSHKDMDVFTFMDSAAALYPYFEACARMGRGTAERPASETFEALRPLGCEAEGEMLEATGGVNTHKGAVFSVGIVCAALGRLDRALWADAARVLAEVSAMTAGLTEKDFADVTAENAATTGQKLYAEYGITGVRGQVEAGLPAVLNIGLPTLEAGLAKGYDFDRAGGGALLAILAGSTDTNIIARSSRAHQLALAEELKALLAETPYPDRDALAALDDRFIAENLSPGGSADLLALTYLLHFITTEGNNDE
;
A
#
# COMPACT_ATOMS: atom_id res chain seq x y z
N MET A 1 -0.61 -20.75 18.01
CA MET A 1 0.58 -21.62 18.19
C MET A 1 0.92 -22.22 16.84
N GLU A 2 2.16 -22.11 16.41
CA GLU A 2 2.63 -22.74 15.17
C GLU A 2 2.61 -24.26 15.32
N THR A 3 2.00 -24.94 14.35
CA THR A 3 1.86 -26.41 14.39
C THR A 3 3.11 -27.05 13.80
N THR A 4 3.74 -27.94 14.57
CA THR A 4 4.89 -28.73 14.11
C THR A 4 4.42 -29.99 13.39
N VAL A 5 5.13 -30.39 12.35
CA VAL A 5 4.82 -31.55 11.50
C VAL A 5 5.81 -32.67 11.76
N SER A 6 5.30 -33.87 11.92
CA SER A 6 6.11 -35.09 12.09
C SER A 6 6.67 -35.58 10.74
N LEU A 7 7.70 -36.43 10.80
CA LEU A 7 8.25 -37.06 9.60
C LEU A 7 7.21 -37.91 8.84
N VAL A 8 6.34 -38.65 9.57
CA VAL A 8 5.28 -39.46 8.96
C VAL A 8 4.32 -38.60 8.17
N GLN A 9 3.82 -37.50 8.77
CA GLN A 9 2.94 -36.55 8.07
C GLN A 9 3.58 -35.98 6.79
N MET A 10 4.89 -35.69 6.83
CA MET A 10 5.61 -35.22 5.65
C MET A 10 5.74 -36.28 4.55
N LEU A 11 5.92 -37.53 4.92
CA LEU A 11 5.98 -38.63 3.95
C LEU A 11 4.61 -38.87 3.31
N ASP A 12 3.54 -38.87 4.11
CA ASP A 12 2.16 -39.02 3.63
C ASP A 12 1.78 -37.87 2.68
N ALA A 13 2.17 -36.61 3.02
CA ALA A 13 1.94 -35.46 2.14
C ALA A 13 2.67 -35.59 0.80
N ARG A 14 3.94 -36.08 0.82
CA ARG A 14 4.69 -36.31 -0.42
C ARG A 14 4.04 -37.40 -1.29
N GLU A 15 3.53 -38.44 -0.69
CA GLU A 15 2.83 -39.52 -1.42
C GLU A 15 1.54 -38.97 -2.06
N ARG A 16 0.70 -38.27 -1.31
CA ARG A 16 -0.51 -37.63 -1.85
C ARG A 16 -0.18 -36.65 -2.99
N ARG A 17 0.90 -35.89 -2.87
CA ARG A 17 1.37 -34.99 -3.94
C ARG A 17 1.69 -35.75 -5.21
N VAL A 18 2.43 -36.88 -5.11
CA VAL A 18 2.76 -37.71 -6.27
C VAL A 18 1.50 -38.29 -6.91
N GLN A 19 0.55 -38.80 -6.09
CA GLN A 19 -0.73 -39.29 -6.60
C GLN A 19 -1.53 -38.18 -7.34
N HIS A 20 -1.57 -36.99 -6.79
CA HIS A 20 -2.23 -35.84 -7.45
C HIS A 20 -1.56 -35.45 -8.77
N GLN A 21 -0.21 -35.41 -8.81
CA GLN A 21 0.56 -35.18 -10.04
C GLN A 21 0.23 -36.23 -11.11
N GLN A 22 0.22 -37.51 -10.75
CA GLN A 22 -0.10 -38.59 -11.67
C GLN A 22 -1.52 -38.49 -12.22
N ALA A 23 -2.50 -38.14 -11.37
CA ALA A 23 -3.89 -37.96 -11.80
C ALA A 23 -4.01 -36.81 -12.81
N LEU A 24 -3.36 -35.66 -12.57
CA LEU A 24 -3.38 -34.54 -13.51
C LEU A 24 -2.68 -34.87 -14.82
N LEU A 25 -1.53 -35.54 -14.80
CA LEU A 25 -0.82 -35.97 -16.01
C LEU A 25 -1.63 -36.97 -16.82
N ALA A 26 -2.30 -37.94 -16.18
CA ALA A 26 -3.16 -38.91 -16.83
C ALA A 26 -4.41 -38.26 -17.46
N GLN A 27 -4.98 -37.25 -16.81
CA GLN A 27 -6.17 -36.54 -17.30
C GLN A 27 -5.88 -35.61 -18.48
N TYR A 28 -4.82 -34.85 -18.40
CA TYR A 28 -4.56 -33.76 -19.36
C TYR A 28 -3.52 -34.10 -20.41
N HIS A 29 -2.64 -35.04 -20.21
CA HIS A 29 -1.51 -35.41 -21.09
C HIS A 29 -0.63 -34.21 -21.47
N LYS A 30 -0.47 -33.24 -20.56
CA LYS A 30 0.29 -32.00 -20.74
C LYS A 30 1.30 -31.82 -19.60
N PRO A 31 2.33 -30.98 -19.78
CA PRO A 31 3.28 -30.65 -18.73
C PRO A 31 2.61 -30.03 -17.52
N LEU A 32 3.17 -30.31 -16.34
CA LEU A 32 2.69 -29.87 -15.04
C LEU A 32 3.79 -29.11 -14.31
N ILE A 33 3.47 -27.93 -13.74
CA ILE A 33 4.27 -27.31 -12.69
C ILE A 33 3.70 -27.77 -11.34
N CYS A 34 4.57 -28.31 -10.49
CA CYS A 34 4.31 -28.53 -9.07
C CYS A 34 5.13 -27.53 -8.27
N PHE A 35 4.45 -26.55 -7.67
CA PHE A 35 5.08 -25.51 -6.87
C PHE A 35 4.89 -25.77 -5.39
N THR A 36 6.00 -25.82 -4.66
CA THR A 36 6.07 -25.91 -3.20
C THR A 36 7.14 -24.95 -2.69
N MET A 37 7.26 -24.83 -1.35
CA MET A 37 8.36 -24.06 -0.75
C MET A 37 9.31 -24.97 0.03
N ASN A 38 10.60 -24.71 -0.10
CA ASN A 38 11.64 -25.38 0.65
C ASN A 38 11.86 -24.70 2.00
N ILE A 39 11.02 -25.06 2.98
CA ILE A 39 11.04 -24.49 4.33
C ILE A 39 11.77 -25.47 5.27
N CYS A 40 12.85 -25.00 5.91
CA CYS A 40 13.61 -25.79 6.86
C CYS A 40 12.89 -25.86 8.23
N GLY A 41 13.05 -26.98 8.95
CA GLY A 41 12.47 -27.18 10.28
C GLY A 41 11.07 -27.80 10.27
N PRO A 42 10.46 -27.96 11.47
CA PRO A 42 9.21 -28.69 11.64
C PRO A 42 7.94 -27.86 11.35
N VAL A 43 8.01 -26.54 11.34
CA VAL A 43 6.89 -25.64 10.99
C VAL A 43 6.88 -25.45 9.48
N LYS A 44 5.81 -25.89 8.81
CA LYS A 44 5.66 -25.85 7.36
C LYS A 44 4.55 -24.91 6.90
N ASP A 45 3.70 -24.46 7.80
CA ASP A 45 2.61 -23.53 7.54
C ASP A 45 2.57 -22.45 8.63
N SER A 46 2.71 -21.19 8.21
CA SER A 46 2.54 -19.98 9.04
C SER A 46 2.07 -18.84 8.16
N PRO A 47 1.52 -17.74 8.70
CA PRO A 47 1.14 -16.57 7.91
C PRO A 47 2.28 -16.06 7.02
N LEU A 48 3.50 -16.03 7.56
CA LEU A 48 4.69 -15.57 6.83
C LEU A 48 5.04 -16.48 5.64
N ILE A 49 4.98 -17.82 5.84
CA ILE A 49 5.22 -18.80 4.78
C ILE A 49 4.15 -18.71 3.70
N ARG A 50 2.88 -18.54 4.09
CA ARG A 50 1.76 -18.39 3.14
C ARG A 50 1.92 -17.16 2.26
N ARG A 51 2.34 -16.02 2.82
CA ARG A 51 2.63 -14.82 2.04
C ARG A 51 3.76 -15.04 1.03
N GLY A 52 4.84 -15.70 1.43
CA GLY A 52 5.91 -16.09 0.52
C GLY A 52 5.40 -16.98 -0.61
N PHE A 53 4.55 -17.97 -0.30
CA PHE A 53 3.93 -18.85 -1.29
C PHE A 53 2.98 -18.10 -2.23
N ALA A 54 2.11 -17.22 -1.70
CA ALA A 54 1.21 -16.38 -2.50
C ALA A 54 2.01 -15.50 -3.47
N ARG A 55 3.14 -14.94 -3.04
CA ARG A 55 4.04 -14.18 -3.91
C ARG A 55 4.61 -15.03 -5.04
N GLY A 56 5.02 -16.27 -4.77
CA GLY A 56 5.48 -17.22 -5.80
C GLY A 56 4.40 -17.53 -6.83
N ARG A 57 3.15 -17.74 -6.40
CA ARG A 57 1.99 -17.92 -7.30
C ARG A 57 1.73 -16.68 -8.15
N GLN A 58 1.83 -15.49 -7.57
CA GLN A 58 1.68 -14.23 -8.31
C GLN A 58 2.75 -14.10 -9.40
N LEU A 59 4.01 -14.42 -9.10
CA LEU A 59 5.10 -14.41 -10.08
C LEU A 59 4.87 -15.41 -11.23
N LEU A 60 4.38 -16.61 -10.92
CA LEU A 60 3.99 -17.58 -11.94
C LEU A 60 2.87 -17.05 -12.85
N ARG A 61 1.81 -16.48 -12.28
CA ARG A 61 0.72 -15.87 -13.06
C ARG A 61 1.20 -14.73 -13.95
N GLN A 62 2.13 -13.90 -13.47
CA GLN A 62 2.76 -12.85 -14.29
C GLN A 62 3.53 -13.44 -15.46
N GLN A 63 4.25 -14.53 -15.27
CA GLN A 63 4.94 -15.22 -16.37
C GLN A 63 3.98 -15.86 -17.36
N PHE A 64 2.87 -16.44 -16.88
CA PHE A 64 1.83 -16.96 -17.78
C PHE A 64 1.26 -15.85 -18.68
N LEU A 65 0.98 -14.67 -18.10
CA LEU A 65 0.50 -13.52 -18.88
C LEU A 65 1.54 -13.08 -19.93
N ARG A 66 2.83 -12.96 -19.54
CA ARG A 66 3.91 -12.59 -20.47
C ARG A 66 4.09 -13.59 -21.61
N ALA A 67 3.98 -14.88 -21.28
CA ALA A 67 4.09 -15.97 -22.25
C ALA A 67 2.76 -16.23 -23.01
N LYS A 68 1.69 -15.49 -22.73
CA LYS A 68 0.33 -15.70 -23.27
C LYS A 68 -0.18 -17.12 -23.03
N LEU A 69 0.17 -17.71 -21.91
CA LEU A 69 -0.26 -19.03 -21.47
C LEU A 69 -1.48 -18.91 -20.54
N VAL A 70 -2.45 -19.77 -20.77
CA VAL A 70 -3.60 -19.95 -19.84
C VAL A 70 -3.51 -21.36 -19.29
N PRO A 71 -3.41 -21.56 -17.98
CA PRO A 71 -3.42 -22.89 -17.40
C PRO A 71 -4.70 -23.66 -17.75
N LEU A 72 -4.58 -24.86 -18.24
CA LEU A 72 -5.72 -25.79 -18.47
C LEU A 72 -6.35 -26.21 -17.13
N ARG A 73 -5.52 -26.25 -16.09
CA ARG A 73 -5.93 -26.52 -14.71
C ARG A 73 -5.01 -25.80 -13.74
N GLU A 74 -5.58 -25.22 -12.70
CA GLU A 74 -4.88 -24.70 -11.53
C GLU A 74 -5.52 -25.27 -10.27
N ASP A 75 -4.73 -25.94 -9.44
CA ASP A 75 -5.12 -26.42 -8.11
C ASP A 75 -4.20 -25.82 -7.06
N ALA A 76 -4.75 -25.47 -5.89
CA ALA A 76 -3.98 -25.04 -4.74
C ALA A 76 -4.47 -25.80 -3.49
N ILE A 77 -3.52 -26.36 -2.77
CA ILE A 77 -3.75 -27.17 -1.57
C ILE A 77 -3.01 -26.48 -0.42
N ARG A 78 -3.68 -26.34 0.71
CA ARG A 78 -3.09 -25.84 1.95
C ARG A 78 -3.34 -26.85 3.07
N GLU A 79 -2.24 -27.35 3.61
CA GLU A 79 -2.25 -28.27 4.75
C GLU A 79 -1.20 -27.82 5.79
N VAL A 80 -1.23 -28.41 6.97
CA VAL A 80 -0.20 -28.20 8.01
C VAL A 80 1.21 -28.57 7.53
N THR A 81 1.30 -29.41 6.51
CA THR A 81 2.54 -29.88 5.86
C THR A 81 3.08 -28.89 4.84
N GLY A 82 2.40 -27.77 4.62
CA GLY A 82 2.76 -26.68 3.71
C GLY A 82 1.73 -26.45 2.61
N CYS A 83 2.02 -25.43 1.81
CA CYS A 83 1.22 -25.05 0.65
C CYS A 83 1.77 -25.71 -0.62
N GLU A 84 0.89 -26.10 -1.53
CA GLU A 84 1.19 -26.71 -2.82
C GLU A 84 0.34 -26.06 -3.92
N ALA A 85 0.89 -25.85 -5.09
CA ALA A 85 0.10 -25.42 -6.26
C ALA A 85 0.52 -26.23 -7.49
N PHE A 86 -0.47 -26.50 -8.35
CA PHE A 86 -0.30 -27.30 -9.56
C PHE A 86 -0.87 -26.52 -10.74
N TYR A 87 -0.10 -26.47 -11.83
CA TYR A 87 -0.50 -25.77 -13.06
C TYR A 87 -0.26 -26.68 -14.25
N VAL A 88 -1.32 -27.08 -14.93
CA VAL A 88 -1.22 -27.84 -16.18
C VAL A 88 -1.20 -26.84 -17.33
N LEU A 89 -0.17 -26.92 -18.18
CA LEU A 89 0.07 -25.96 -19.25
C LEU A 89 0.20 -26.65 -20.60
N ASP A 90 -0.36 -26.05 -21.67
CA ASP A 90 -0.12 -26.51 -23.04
C ASP A 90 1.07 -25.72 -23.63
N ALA A 91 2.28 -26.09 -23.24
CA ALA A 91 3.51 -25.45 -23.68
C ALA A 91 4.70 -26.42 -23.63
N ASP A 92 5.81 -26.05 -24.25
CA ASP A 92 7.03 -26.84 -24.20
C ASP A 92 7.58 -26.93 -22.76
N PRO A 93 7.86 -28.14 -22.23
CA PRO A 93 8.39 -28.34 -20.87
C PRO A 93 9.70 -27.60 -20.59
N LEU A 94 10.58 -27.44 -21.58
CA LEU A 94 11.85 -26.72 -21.43
C LEU A 94 11.60 -25.20 -21.31
N ALA A 95 10.67 -24.66 -22.09
CA ALA A 95 10.26 -23.26 -21.96
C ALA A 95 9.64 -22.98 -20.58
N ILE A 96 8.79 -23.90 -20.09
CA ILE A 96 8.22 -23.80 -18.72
C ILE A 96 9.35 -23.84 -17.69
N LYS A 97 10.30 -24.79 -17.82
CA LYS A 97 11.42 -24.91 -16.88
C LYS A 97 12.30 -23.66 -16.88
N LYS A 98 12.51 -23.02 -18.03
CA LYS A 98 13.29 -21.79 -18.13
C LYS A 98 12.70 -20.70 -17.26
N PHE A 99 11.41 -20.35 -17.43
CA PHE A 99 10.84 -19.27 -16.65
C PHE A 99 10.63 -19.62 -15.15
N THR A 100 10.36 -20.90 -14.80
CA THR A 100 10.31 -21.27 -13.38
C THR A 100 11.66 -21.13 -12.71
N THR A 101 12.75 -21.50 -13.41
CA THR A 101 14.12 -21.30 -12.92
C THR A 101 14.48 -19.82 -12.81
N ASP A 102 14.07 -18.99 -13.77
CA ASP A 102 14.26 -17.55 -13.69
C ASP A 102 13.57 -16.94 -12.46
N ILE A 103 12.36 -17.39 -12.09
CA ILE A 103 11.68 -16.97 -10.86
C ILE A 103 12.45 -17.45 -9.61
N GLU A 104 12.90 -18.71 -9.59
CA GLU A 104 13.65 -19.29 -8.47
C GLU A 104 14.98 -18.57 -8.21
N ASP A 105 15.62 -18.04 -9.24
CA ASP A 105 16.96 -17.43 -9.16
C ASP A 105 16.92 -15.89 -9.06
N ALA A 106 15.78 -15.24 -9.32
CA ALA A 106 15.66 -13.79 -9.42
C ALA A 106 15.86 -13.06 -8.07
N THR A 107 15.45 -13.68 -6.95
CA THR A 107 15.45 -13.02 -5.64
C THR A 107 15.81 -14.00 -4.51
N PRO A 108 16.21 -13.50 -3.33
CA PRO A 108 16.37 -14.36 -2.15
C PRO A 108 15.12 -15.18 -1.83
N LEU A 109 13.91 -14.62 -1.94
CA LEU A 109 12.66 -15.35 -1.76
C LEU A 109 12.49 -16.48 -2.78
N GLY A 110 12.83 -16.24 -4.04
CA GLY A 110 12.80 -17.25 -5.11
C GLY A 110 13.63 -18.48 -4.77
N ARG A 111 14.71 -18.32 -4.01
CA ARG A 111 15.54 -19.43 -3.55
C ARG A 111 14.81 -20.40 -2.63
N LEU A 112 13.74 -19.96 -1.98
CA LEU A 112 12.85 -20.82 -1.17
C LEU A 112 11.80 -21.54 -2.01
N PHE A 113 11.59 -21.16 -3.26
CA PHE A 113 10.63 -21.80 -4.16
C PHE A 113 11.19 -23.11 -4.70
N ASP A 114 10.32 -24.11 -4.84
CA ASP A 114 10.58 -25.40 -5.47
C ASP A 114 9.53 -25.63 -6.55
N MET A 115 9.88 -25.26 -7.79
CA MET A 115 9.01 -25.30 -8.95
C MET A 115 9.42 -26.43 -9.87
N ASP A 116 8.98 -27.65 -9.55
CA ASP A 116 9.22 -28.80 -10.37
C ASP A 116 8.37 -28.79 -11.64
N VAL A 117 8.99 -28.98 -12.78
CA VAL A 117 8.30 -29.16 -14.08
C VAL A 117 8.32 -30.62 -14.45
N ILE A 118 7.14 -31.22 -14.65
CA ILE A 118 6.96 -32.65 -14.91
C ILE A 118 6.38 -32.81 -16.32
N ARG A 119 7.02 -33.65 -17.13
CA ARG A 119 6.57 -34.00 -18.48
C ARG A 119 5.33 -34.89 -18.44
N PRO A 120 4.59 -35.02 -19.56
CA PRO A 120 3.44 -35.93 -19.65
C PRO A 120 3.77 -37.40 -19.33
N ASP A 121 5.01 -37.81 -19.52
CA ASP A 121 5.51 -39.17 -19.19
C ASP A 121 5.93 -39.32 -17.72
N GLY A 122 5.74 -38.32 -16.90
CA GLY A 122 6.06 -38.30 -15.47
C GLY A 122 7.52 -37.97 -15.13
N ARG A 123 8.40 -37.75 -16.12
CA ARG A 123 9.79 -37.37 -15.86
C ARG A 123 9.91 -35.88 -15.56
N LYS A 124 10.71 -35.53 -14.56
CA LYS A 124 11.03 -34.13 -14.26
C LYS A 124 11.96 -33.55 -15.35
N VAL A 125 11.85 -32.24 -15.54
CA VAL A 125 12.80 -31.46 -16.34
C VAL A 125 13.87 -30.91 -15.41
N ASP A 126 15.13 -31.33 -15.62
CA ASP A 126 16.25 -30.92 -14.80
C ASP A 126 16.88 -29.61 -15.31
N ARG A 127 17.56 -28.87 -14.40
CA ARG A 127 18.31 -27.63 -14.74
C ARG A 127 19.43 -27.88 -15.74
N GLU A 128 20.03 -29.07 -15.69
CA GLU A 128 21.12 -29.49 -16.57
C GLU A 128 20.69 -29.54 -18.05
N GLU A 129 19.42 -29.85 -18.32
CA GLU A 129 18.86 -29.83 -19.69
C GLU A 129 18.81 -28.42 -20.29
N LEU A 130 18.85 -27.39 -19.45
CA LEU A 130 18.95 -25.98 -19.84
C LEU A 130 20.39 -25.43 -19.75
N HIS A 131 21.39 -26.31 -19.51
CA HIS A 131 22.77 -25.92 -19.26
C HIS A 131 22.95 -24.94 -18.10
N LEU A 132 22.08 -25.01 -17.07
CA LEU A 132 22.10 -24.13 -15.91
C LEU A 132 22.83 -24.81 -14.73
N GLU A 133 23.50 -24.00 -13.93
CA GLU A 133 24.15 -24.45 -12.70
C GLU A 133 23.12 -24.99 -11.69
N GLY A 134 23.56 -25.91 -10.85
CA GLY A 134 22.79 -26.39 -9.70
C GLY A 134 22.52 -25.28 -8.68
N ARG A 135 21.50 -25.48 -7.84
CA ARG A 135 21.15 -24.51 -6.79
C ARG A 135 22.33 -24.22 -5.85
N ARG A 136 22.47 -22.96 -5.45
CA ARG A 136 23.44 -22.51 -4.47
C ARG A 136 22.84 -22.57 -3.06
N CYS A 137 23.70 -22.77 -2.05
CA CYS A 137 23.32 -22.76 -0.63
C CYS A 137 22.79 -21.38 -0.20
N LEU A 138 21.73 -21.36 0.61
CA LEU A 138 21.13 -20.13 1.14
C LEU A 138 22.06 -19.32 2.06
N ILE A 139 22.98 -20.02 2.74
CA ILE A 139 23.86 -19.41 3.75
C ILE A 139 25.20 -19.03 3.14
N CYS A 140 25.93 -20.00 2.56
CA CYS A 140 27.32 -19.77 2.13
C CYS A 140 27.49 -19.55 0.61
N GLY A 141 26.41 -19.64 -0.18
CA GLY A 141 26.48 -19.49 -1.64
C GLY A 141 27.20 -20.65 -2.39
N GLY A 142 27.75 -21.63 -1.70
CA GLY A 142 28.35 -22.82 -2.31
C GLY A 142 27.30 -23.77 -2.91
N PRO A 143 27.72 -24.91 -3.53
CA PRO A 143 26.75 -25.87 -4.10
C PRO A 143 25.82 -26.44 -3.02
N ALA A 144 24.50 -26.26 -3.19
CA ALA A 144 23.51 -26.64 -2.19
C ALA A 144 23.53 -28.16 -1.88
N LYS A 145 23.72 -29.00 -2.91
CA LYS A 145 23.85 -30.47 -2.76
C LYS A 145 25.01 -30.87 -1.83
N VAL A 146 26.15 -30.14 -1.92
CA VAL A 146 27.34 -30.41 -1.08
C VAL A 146 27.06 -30.01 0.36
N CYS A 147 26.49 -28.80 0.59
CA CYS A 147 26.15 -28.35 1.93
C CYS A 147 25.12 -29.27 2.61
N SER A 148 24.10 -29.71 1.88
CA SER A 148 23.07 -30.63 2.37
C SER A 148 23.63 -32.02 2.71
N SER A 149 24.43 -32.63 1.81
CA SER A 149 24.97 -33.97 2.01
C SER A 149 25.98 -34.02 3.16
N ARG A 150 26.77 -32.94 3.33
CA ARG A 150 27.81 -32.84 4.38
C ARG A 150 27.28 -32.21 5.67
N ARG A 151 26.01 -31.78 5.71
CA ARG A 151 25.41 -31.05 6.85
C ARG A 151 26.29 -29.89 7.33
N VAL A 152 26.78 -29.05 6.37
CA VAL A 152 27.71 -27.95 6.65
C VAL A 152 27.07 -26.91 7.55
N HIS A 153 25.75 -26.71 7.45
CA HIS A 153 24.96 -25.78 8.24
C HIS A 153 23.97 -26.53 9.13
N THR A 154 23.74 -26.02 10.31
CA THR A 154 22.73 -26.56 11.25
C THR A 154 21.30 -26.25 10.77
N VAL A 155 20.33 -27.01 11.30
CA VAL A 155 18.91 -26.75 11.03
C VAL A 155 18.51 -25.36 11.56
N ALA A 156 19.06 -24.94 12.71
CA ALA A 156 18.77 -23.64 13.30
C ALA A 156 19.23 -22.47 12.39
N GLU A 157 20.47 -22.52 11.88
CA GLU A 157 20.97 -21.49 10.93
C GLU A 157 20.13 -21.42 9.65
N LEU A 158 19.68 -22.56 9.13
CA LEU A 158 18.82 -22.62 7.95
C LEU A 158 17.42 -22.06 8.24
N GLN A 159 16.86 -22.29 9.43
CA GLN A 159 15.59 -21.74 9.85
C GLN A 159 15.67 -20.23 10.03
N GLU A 160 16.71 -19.73 10.70
CA GLU A 160 16.96 -18.29 10.85
C GLU A 160 17.06 -17.60 9.51
N LYS A 161 17.86 -18.14 8.57
CA LYS A 161 18.00 -17.57 7.22
C LYS A 161 16.71 -17.64 6.42
N THR A 162 15.94 -18.70 6.56
CA THR A 162 14.63 -18.83 5.91
C THR A 162 13.65 -17.77 6.44
N THR A 163 13.61 -17.56 7.75
CA THR A 163 12.76 -16.53 8.39
C THR A 163 13.17 -15.13 7.98
N GLU A 164 14.48 -14.83 7.97
CA GLU A 164 15.03 -13.55 7.47
C GLU A 164 14.54 -13.27 6.03
N ILE A 165 14.75 -14.21 5.11
CA ILE A 165 14.34 -14.07 3.70
C ILE A 165 12.83 -13.81 3.56
N LEU A 166 12.00 -14.55 4.31
CA LEU A 166 10.55 -14.39 4.29
C LEU A 166 10.12 -13.04 4.87
N THR A 167 10.76 -12.61 5.94
CA THR A 167 10.50 -11.32 6.59
C THR A 167 10.87 -10.16 5.67
N ASP A 168 12.06 -10.18 5.09
CA ASP A 168 12.51 -9.15 4.13
C ASP A 168 11.58 -9.04 2.93
N ALA A 169 11.12 -10.18 2.41
CA ALA A 169 10.20 -10.20 1.28
C ALA A 169 8.81 -9.65 1.65
N ARG A 170 8.30 -9.98 2.85
CA ARG A 170 7.07 -9.40 3.41
C ARG A 170 7.21 -7.88 3.55
N ASP A 171 8.26 -7.42 4.18
CA ASP A 171 8.49 -6.00 4.46
C ASP A 171 8.63 -5.19 3.17
N ALA A 172 9.35 -5.71 2.18
CA ALA A 172 9.45 -5.08 0.88
C ALA A 172 8.08 -4.96 0.16
N GLN A 173 7.22 -5.96 0.30
CA GLN A 173 5.88 -5.93 -0.27
C GLN A 173 4.98 -4.92 0.48
N ASP A 174 5.02 -4.91 1.81
CA ASP A 174 4.23 -3.96 2.63
C ASP A 174 4.64 -2.51 2.32
N ILE A 175 5.93 -2.24 2.21
CA ILE A 175 6.46 -0.92 1.84
C ILE A 175 5.95 -0.49 0.45
N ALA A 176 6.04 -1.38 -0.54
CA ALA A 176 5.56 -1.09 -1.89
C ALA A 176 4.03 -0.89 -1.94
N ASP A 177 3.28 -1.66 -1.15
CA ASP A 177 1.83 -1.51 -1.07
C ASP A 177 1.41 -0.19 -0.40
N ALA A 178 2.09 0.23 0.68
CA ALA A 178 1.84 1.52 1.31
C ALA A 178 2.04 2.68 0.31
N ALA A 179 3.15 2.66 -0.44
CA ALA A 179 3.42 3.67 -1.46
C ALA A 179 2.39 3.65 -2.60
N ARG A 180 2.06 2.47 -3.11
CA ARG A 180 1.07 2.29 -4.18
C ARG A 180 -0.32 2.79 -3.78
N LEU A 181 -0.77 2.47 -2.57
CA LEU A 181 -2.07 2.90 -2.07
C LEU A 181 -2.10 4.40 -1.81
N SER A 182 -0.99 5.01 -1.40
CA SER A 182 -0.85 6.45 -1.23
C SER A 182 -0.98 7.21 -2.55
N VAL A 183 -0.24 6.79 -3.58
CA VAL A 183 -0.38 7.38 -4.93
C VAL A 183 -1.81 7.19 -5.45
N ARG A 184 -2.39 6.01 -5.28
CA ARG A 184 -3.79 5.75 -5.67
C ARG A 184 -4.76 6.70 -4.96
N ALA A 185 -4.55 6.98 -3.68
CA ALA A 185 -5.40 7.89 -2.92
C ALA A 185 -5.33 9.33 -3.47
N LEU A 186 -4.14 9.82 -3.81
CA LEU A 186 -3.97 11.12 -4.47
C LEU A 186 -4.67 11.17 -5.83
N LEU A 187 -4.56 10.11 -6.64
CA LEU A 187 -5.23 10.02 -7.94
C LEU A 187 -6.75 9.97 -7.79
N TYR A 188 -7.27 9.28 -6.79
CA TYR A 188 -8.72 9.25 -6.52
C TYR A 188 -9.22 10.60 -6.03
N GLU A 189 -8.43 11.28 -5.18
CA GLU A 189 -8.78 12.64 -4.74
C GLU A 189 -8.89 13.57 -5.95
N VAL A 190 -7.85 13.72 -6.77
CA VAL A 190 -7.87 14.68 -7.88
C VAL A 190 -8.91 14.32 -8.96
N THR A 191 -9.25 13.04 -9.13
CA THR A 191 -10.24 12.61 -10.12
C THR A 191 -11.68 12.58 -9.63
N THR A 192 -11.95 12.70 -8.34
CA THR A 192 -13.30 12.88 -7.79
C THR A 192 -13.93 14.13 -8.39
N THR A 193 -15.12 14.03 -9.02
CA THR A 193 -15.70 15.09 -9.85
C THR A 193 -17.24 15.10 -9.78
N PRO A 194 -17.91 16.28 -9.55
CA PRO A 194 -17.32 17.60 -9.31
C PRO A 194 -16.79 17.81 -7.89
N LYS A 195 -15.73 18.61 -7.75
CA LYS A 195 -15.18 19.04 -6.45
C LYS A 195 -15.23 20.57 -6.34
N PRO A 196 -16.05 21.16 -5.47
CA PRO A 196 -16.23 22.60 -5.39
C PRO A 196 -14.92 23.37 -5.19
N GLY A 197 -14.56 24.22 -6.17
CA GLY A 197 -13.41 25.10 -6.17
C GLY A 197 -12.03 24.43 -6.29
N LEU A 198 -11.98 23.13 -6.50
CA LEU A 198 -10.76 22.32 -6.60
C LEU A 198 -10.53 21.83 -8.04
N VAL A 199 -9.28 21.51 -8.34
CA VAL A 199 -8.93 20.84 -9.61
C VAL A 199 -9.56 19.46 -9.64
N ASP A 200 -10.24 19.15 -10.75
CA ASP A 200 -10.81 17.84 -11.03
C ASP A 200 -10.86 17.57 -12.56
N ARG A 201 -11.62 16.53 -12.98
CA ARG A 201 -11.78 16.21 -14.41
C ARG A 201 -12.68 17.18 -15.18
N ARG A 202 -13.43 18.06 -14.48
CA ARG A 202 -14.33 19.06 -15.08
C ARG A 202 -13.60 20.34 -15.40
N ASN A 203 -12.78 20.84 -14.48
CA ASN A 203 -12.09 22.11 -14.60
C ASN A 203 -10.90 22.24 -13.61
N SER A 204 -10.24 23.38 -13.62
CA SER A 204 -9.12 23.72 -12.73
C SER A 204 -9.57 24.35 -11.40
N GLY A 205 -10.86 24.36 -11.09
CA GLY A 205 -11.38 25.03 -9.88
C GLY A 205 -10.98 26.51 -9.84
N SER A 206 -10.61 26.97 -8.68
CA SER A 206 -10.15 28.37 -8.44
C SER A 206 -8.64 28.53 -8.72
N HIS A 207 -8.06 27.73 -9.61
CA HIS A 207 -6.64 27.74 -9.97
C HIS A 207 -6.44 28.10 -11.45
N LYS A 208 -5.30 28.77 -11.77
CA LYS A 208 -4.94 29.18 -13.13
C LYS A 208 -3.62 28.53 -13.60
N ASP A 209 -2.92 27.91 -12.70
CA ASP A 209 -1.54 27.40 -12.84
C ASP A 209 -1.44 25.88 -12.77
N MET A 210 -2.56 25.18 -12.56
CA MET A 210 -2.60 23.72 -12.43
C MET A 210 -3.91 23.14 -12.98
N ASP A 211 -3.82 21.90 -13.42
CA ASP A 211 -4.94 21.07 -13.89
C ASP A 211 -4.81 19.62 -13.37
N VAL A 212 -5.72 18.75 -13.80
CA VAL A 212 -5.70 17.34 -13.39
C VAL A 212 -4.40 16.62 -13.78
N PHE A 213 -3.79 16.96 -14.91
CA PHE A 213 -2.54 16.33 -15.35
C PHE A 213 -1.36 16.77 -14.48
N THR A 214 -1.31 18.04 -14.09
CA THR A 214 -0.31 18.56 -13.13
C THR A 214 -0.35 17.78 -11.81
N PHE A 215 -1.55 17.44 -11.31
CA PHE A 215 -1.72 16.63 -10.12
C PHE A 215 -1.33 15.16 -10.34
N MET A 216 -1.61 14.57 -11.51
CA MET A 216 -1.20 13.22 -11.86
C MET A 216 0.32 13.07 -11.93
N ASP A 217 1.01 14.03 -12.57
CA ASP A 217 2.47 14.07 -12.65
C ASP A 217 3.10 14.18 -11.25
N SER A 218 2.55 15.06 -10.41
CA SER A 218 2.95 15.19 -9.01
C SER A 218 2.75 13.89 -8.22
N ALA A 219 1.58 13.27 -8.32
CA ALA A 219 1.30 12.02 -7.60
C ALA A 219 2.23 10.88 -8.03
N ALA A 220 2.55 10.79 -9.32
CA ALA A 220 3.48 9.79 -9.86
C ALA A 220 4.92 10.02 -9.35
N ALA A 221 5.38 11.28 -9.31
CA ALA A 221 6.71 11.63 -8.80
C ALA A 221 6.88 11.32 -7.32
N LEU A 222 5.81 11.36 -6.54
CA LEU A 222 5.83 11.11 -5.08
C LEU A 222 5.87 9.61 -4.69
N TYR A 223 5.78 8.67 -5.62
CA TYR A 223 5.86 7.23 -5.29
C TYR A 223 7.15 6.85 -4.53
N PRO A 224 8.37 7.25 -4.96
CA PRO A 224 9.61 6.92 -4.25
C PRO A 224 9.65 7.50 -2.84
N TYR A 225 9.11 8.69 -2.64
CA TYR A 225 8.99 9.32 -1.33
C TYR A 225 8.13 8.51 -0.36
N PHE A 226 6.92 8.09 -0.79
CA PHE A 226 6.05 7.27 0.05
C PHE A 226 6.68 5.91 0.37
N GLU A 227 7.41 5.32 -0.57
CA GLU A 227 8.19 4.10 -0.32
C GLU A 227 9.28 4.35 0.73
N ALA A 228 10.01 5.47 0.64
CA ALA A 228 11.03 5.84 1.62
C ALA A 228 10.42 6.08 3.02
N CYS A 229 9.25 6.73 3.12
CA CYS A 229 8.54 6.92 4.38
C CYS A 229 8.15 5.59 5.04
N ALA A 230 7.54 4.67 4.28
CA ALA A 230 7.17 3.35 4.79
C ALA A 230 8.42 2.54 5.21
N ARG A 231 9.49 2.60 4.44
CA ARG A 231 10.79 1.98 4.77
C ARG A 231 11.40 2.58 6.04
N MET A 232 11.36 3.90 6.21
CA MET A 232 11.81 4.57 7.43
C MET A 232 10.99 4.10 8.63
N GLY A 233 9.65 4.03 8.50
CA GLY A 233 8.78 3.49 9.53
C GLY A 233 9.16 2.07 9.94
N ARG A 234 9.39 1.17 8.97
CA ARG A 234 9.81 -0.21 9.23
C ARG A 234 11.15 -0.28 9.94
N GLY A 235 12.14 0.49 9.49
CA GLY A 235 13.49 0.50 10.07
C GLY A 235 13.57 1.10 11.47
N THR A 236 12.55 1.85 11.90
CA THR A 236 12.47 2.50 13.22
C THR A 236 11.34 1.97 14.09
N ALA A 237 10.68 0.87 13.72
CA ALA A 237 9.49 0.35 14.41
C ALA A 237 9.73 0.05 15.91
N GLU A 238 10.94 -0.43 16.25
CA GLU A 238 11.34 -0.73 17.63
C GLU A 238 11.82 0.50 18.43
N ARG A 239 11.90 1.67 17.80
CA ARG A 239 12.32 2.92 18.45
C ARG A 239 11.12 3.75 18.89
N PRO A 240 11.30 4.76 19.78
CA PRO A 240 10.25 5.72 20.07
C PRO A 240 9.63 6.30 18.81
N ALA A 241 8.31 6.40 18.74
CA ALA A 241 7.59 6.84 17.55
C ALA A 241 8.01 8.25 17.07
N SER A 242 8.32 9.14 17.99
CA SER A 242 8.80 10.50 17.67
C SER A 242 10.11 10.52 16.89
N GLU A 243 11.02 9.54 17.07
CA GLU A 243 12.25 9.45 16.29
C GLU A 243 11.98 9.16 14.81
N THR A 244 10.93 8.39 14.51
CA THR A 244 10.50 8.17 13.13
C THR A 244 10.11 9.48 12.48
N PHE A 245 9.30 10.29 13.15
CA PHE A 245 8.85 11.57 12.59
C PHE A 245 10.02 12.54 12.34
N GLU A 246 10.96 12.64 13.27
CA GLU A 246 12.14 13.48 13.05
C GLU A 246 12.98 13.01 11.84
N ALA A 247 13.09 11.69 11.62
CA ALA A 247 13.78 11.14 10.47
C ALA A 247 13.04 11.36 9.13
N LEU A 248 11.72 11.63 9.14
CA LEU A 248 10.94 11.94 7.94
C LEU A 248 11.13 13.38 7.46
N ARG A 249 11.50 14.33 8.32
CA ARG A 249 11.59 15.75 7.95
C ARG A 249 12.49 16.02 6.73
N PRO A 250 13.72 15.47 6.64
CA PRO A 250 14.55 15.63 5.45
C PRO A 250 13.90 15.05 4.19
N LEU A 251 13.32 13.85 4.27
CA LEU A 251 12.65 13.21 3.15
C LEU A 251 11.49 14.04 2.62
N GLY A 252 10.71 14.68 3.51
CA GLY A 252 9.62 15.56 3.13
C GLY A 252 10.12 16.81 2.38
N CYS A 253 11.25 17.39 2.77
CA CYS A 253 11.84 18.53 2.07
C CYS A 253 12.34 18.14 0.66
N GLU A 254 12.95 16.97 0.51
CA GLU A 254 13.37 16.45 -0.80
C GLU A 254 12.15 16.19 -1.71
N ALA A 255 11.11 15.58 -1.18
CA ALA A 255 9.87 15.30 -1.90
C ALA A 255 9.13 16.56 -2.37
N GLU A 256 9.15 17.66 -1.57
CA GLU A 256 8.64 18.95 -2.03
C GLU A 256 9.43 19.45 -3.25
N GLY A 257 10.73 19.24 -3.30
CA GLY A 257 11.59 19.58 -4.46
C GLY A 257 11.23 18.74 -5.69
N GLU A 258 11.09 17.41 -5.54
CA GLU A 258 10.69 16.51 -6.62
C GLU A 258 9.29 16.83 -7.16
N MET A 259 8.35 17.15 -6.28
CA MET A 259 7.00 17.59 -6.66
C MET A 259 7.05 18.87 -7.50
N LEU A 260 7.83 19.88 -7.06
CA LEU A 260 7.97 21.14 -7.79
C LEU A 260 8.66 20.94 -9.14
N GLU A 261 9.66 20.08 -9.24
CA GLU A 261 10.31 19.74 -10.51
C GLU A 261 9.32 19.09 -11.48
N ALA A 262 8.56 18.11 -11.02
CA ALA A 262 7.58 17.39 -11.83
C ALA A 262 6.43 18.26 -12.32
N THR A 263 6.11 19.34 -11.59
CA THR A 263 4.98 20.24 -11.89
C THR A 263 5.40 21.58 -12.51
N GLY A 264 6.68 21.74 -12.84
CA GLY A 264 7.20 23.01 -13.38
C GLY A 264 7.14 24.18 -12.38
N GLY A 265 7.30 23.90 -11.08
CA GLY A 265 7.32 24.86 -9.98
C GLY A 265 5.95 25.10 -9.33
N VAL A 266 4.91 24.34 -9.69
CA VAL A 266 3.57 24.49 -9.14
C VAL A 266 3.40 23.64 -7.88
N ASN A 267 2.92 24.27 -6.81
CA ASN A 267 2.64 23.58 -5.55
C ASN A 267 1.27 22.87 -5.60
N THR A 268 1.28 21.56 -5.80
CA THR A 268 0.07 20.71 -5.87
C THR A 268 -0.21 19.97 -4.56
N HIS A 269 0.74 19.17 -4.09
CA HIS A 269 0.55 18.19 -3.00
C HIS A 269 1.37 18.49 -1.74
N LYS A 270 1.81 19.72 -1.48
CA LYS A 270 2.65 20.02 -0.30
C LYS A 270 2.04 19.57 1.03
N GLY A 271 0.73 19.78 1.21
CA GLY A 271 0.03 19.32 2.41
C GLY A 271 -0.06 17.79 2.48
N ALA A 272 -0.31 17.16 1.34
CA ALA A 272 -0.35 15.70 1.20
C ALA A 272 1.05 15.06 1.41
N VAL A 273 2.14 15.65 0.89
CA VAL A 273 3.52 15.21 1.18
C VAL A 273 3.70 15.08 2.68
N PHE A 274 3.36 16.10 3.44
CA PHE A 274 3.47 16.07 4.90
C PHE A 274 2.58 14.99 5.53
N SER A 275 1.27 15.02 5.28
CA SER A 275 0.31 14.19 6.02
C SER A 275 0.28 12.74 5.54
N VAL A 276 0.32 12.49 4.23
CA VAL A 276 0.35 11.12 3.67
C VAL A 276 1.69 10.44 3.96
N GLY A 277 2.82 11.19 3.91
CA GLY A 277 4.13 10.66 4.28
C GLY A 277 4.18 10.13 5.73
N ILE A 278 3.56 10.85 6.67
CA ILE A 278 3.45 10.42 8.07
C ILE A 278 2.61 9.14 8.17
N VAL A 279 1.47 9.06 7.47
CA VAL A 279 0.64 7.83 7.45
C VAL A 279 1.41 6.67 6.83
N CYS A 280 2.15 6.87 5.73
CA CYS A 280 3.02 5.83 5.17
C CYS A 280 4.05 5.30 6.16
N ALA A 281 4.68 6.18 6.93
CA ALA A 281 5.63 5.75 7.95
C ALA A 281 4.92 5.00 9.10
N ALA A 282 3.73 5.42 9.51
CA ALA A 282 2.93 4.71 10.51
C ALA A 282 2.57 3.29 10.02
N LEU A 283 2.19 3.12 8.74
CA LEU A 283 1.97 1.81 8.12
C LEU A 283 3.24 0.96 8.15
N GLY A 284 4.40 1.55 7.87
CA GLY A 284 5.69 0.87 7.96
C GLY A 284 6.03 0.39 9.36
N ARG A 285 5.68 1.12 10.41
CA ARG A 285 5.90 0.75 11.82
C ARG A 285 5.00 -0.39 12.28
N LEU A 286 3.83 -0.53 11.68
CA LEU A 286 2.81 -1.51 12.08
C LEU A 286 2.93 -2.81 11.29
N ASP A 287 2.55 -3.92 11.94
CA ASP A 287 2.29 -5.16 11.20
C ASP A 287 1.10 -4.99 10.27
N ARG A 288 1.17 -5.63 9.09
CA ARG A 288 0.14 -5.57 8.05
C ARG A 288 -1.27 -5.85 8.56
N ALA A 289 -1.43 -6.81 9.45
CA ALA A 289 -2.73 -7.17 10.04
C ALA A 289 -3.42 -6.00 10.77
N LEU A 290 -2.64 -5.02 11.26
CA LEU A 290 -3.15 -3.83 11.94
C LEU A 290 -3.62 -2.72 10.98
N TRP A 291 -3.31 -2.83 9.69
CA TRP A 291 -3.73 -1.84 8.69
C TRP A 291 -5.25 -1.83 8.49
N ALA A 292 -5.92 -2.96 8.74
CA ALA A 292 -7.38 -3.05 8.68
C ALA A 292 -8.10 -2.21 9.76
N ASP A 293 -7.38 -1.77 10.80
CA ASP A 293 -7.90 -0.91 11.87
C ASP A 293 -7.40 0.53 11.67
N ALA A 294 -8.24 1.36 11.03
CA ALA A 294 -7.94 2.77 10.80
C ALA A 294 -7.60 3.53 12.09
N ALA A 295 -8.29 3.24 13.20
CA ALA A 295 -8.03 3.90 14.46
C ALA A 295 -6.65 3.55 15.01
N ARG A 296 -6.20 2.30 14.83
CA ARG A 296 -4.86 1.87 15.23
C ARG A 296 -3.78 2.54 14.40
N VAL A 297 -3.96 2.66 13.08
CA VAL A 297 -3.03 3.38 12.20
C VAL A 297 -2.92 4.85 12.62
N LEU A 298 -4.04 5.51 12.87
CA LEU A 298 -4.06 6.92 13.25
C LEU A 298 -3.57 7.18 14.68
N ALA A 299 -3.70 6.21 15.58
CA ALA A 299 -3.05 6.27 16.91
C ALA A 299 -1.52 6.25 16.79
N GLU A 300 -0.95 5.49 15.83
CA GLU A 300 0.49 5.50 15.56
C GLU A 300 0.94 6.84 14.96
N VAL A 301 0.13 7.44 14.05
CA VAL A 301 0.36 8.82 13.55
C VAL A 301 0.45 9.82 14.69
N SER A 302 -0.52 9.81 15.62
CA SER A 302 -0.53 10.69 16.79
C SER A 302 0.69 10.45 17.69
N ALA A 303 1.08 9.19 17.92
CA ALA A 303 2.26 8.86 18.72
C ALA A 303 3.56 9.38 18.07
N MET A 304 3.68 9.32 16.74
CA MET A 304 4.83 9.85 16.01
C MET A 304 4.91 11.38 16.10
N THR A 305 3.79 12.07 16.11
CA THR A 305 3.69 13.54 16.03
C THR A 305 3.36 14.22 17.36
N ALA A 306 3.45 13.50 18.47
CA ALA A 306 3.19 14.04 19.81
C ALA A 306 4.09 15.25 20.12
N GLY A 307 3.50 16.38 20.55
CA GLY A 307 4.20 17.64 20.84
C GLY A 307 4.60 18.45 19.60
N LEU A 308 4.13 18.05 18.39
CA LEU A 308 4.47 18.72 17.14
C LEU A 308 4.02 20.19 17.12
N THR A 309 2.79 20.46 17.53
CA THR A 309 2.26 21.83 17.48
C THR A 309 2.95 22.73 18.48
N GLU A 310 3.24 22.24 19.68
CA GLU A 310 4.01 22.98 20.68
C GLU A 310 5.40 23.34 20.13
N LYS A 311 6.11 22.37 19.54
CA LYS A 311 7.47 22.55 19.00
C LYS A 311 7.51 23.48 17.79
N ASP A 312 6.63 23.28 16.79
CA ASP A 312 6.65 24.01 15.55
C ASP A 312 6.11 25.43 15.66
N PHE A 313 5.32 25.73 16.71
CA PHE A 313 4.74 27.07 16.95
C PHE A 313 5.27 27.78 18.19
N ALA A 314 6.25 27.21 18.91
CA ALA A 314 6.79 27.77 20.16
C ALA A 314 7.19 29.25 20.05
N ASP A 315 7.85 29.63 18.95
CA ASP A 315 8.41 30.96 18.74
C ASP A 315 7.60 31.77 17.69
N VAL A 316 6.41 31.29 17.28
CA VAL A 316 5.62 31.97 16.25
C VAL A 316 4.84 33.13 16.85
N THR A 317 5.10 34.33 16.33
CA THR A 317 4.40 35.58 16.67
C THR A 317 3.84 36.22 15.41
N ALA A 318 2.99 37.25 15.57
CA ALA A 318 2.45 38.00 14.42
C ALA A 318 3.55 38.68 13.60
N GLU A 319 4.68 39.04 14.23
CA GLU A 319 5.80 39.75 13.58
C GLU A 319 6.70 38.80 12.77
N ASN A 320 6.86 37.53 13.17
CA ASN A 320 7.78 36.61 12.53
C ASN A 320 7.10 35.52 11.69
N ALA A 321 5.78 35.46 11.65
CA ALA A 321 5.01 34.48 10.88
C ALA A 321 5.26 34.61 9.38
N ALA A 322 6.00 33.67 8.79
CA ALA A 322 6.37 33.68 7.37
C ALA A 322 5.35 32.96 6.48
N THR A 323 4.77 31.86 6.96
CA THR A 323 3.81 31.04 6.19
C THR A 323 2.36 31.35 6.55
N THR A 324 1.43 31.03 5.64
CA THR A 324 -0.01 31.17 5.90
C THR A 324 -0.43 30.43 7.19
N GLY A 325 0.05 29.21 7.39
CA GLY A 325 -0.25 28.44 8.60
C GLY A 325 0.23 29.12 9.89
N GLN A 326 1.46 29.69 9.88
CA GLN A 326 1.99 30.45 11.02
C GLN A 326 1.18 31.73 11.30
N LYS A 327 0.75 32.46 10.24
CA LYS A 327 -0.10 33.65 10.40
C LYS A 327 -1.43 33.30 11.04
N LEU A 328 -2.09 32.23 10.59
CA LEU A 328 -3.36 31.77 11.15
C LEU A 328 -3.22 31.26 12.57
N TYR A 329 -2.07 30.65 12.90
CA TYR A 329 -1.78 30.27 14.27
C TYR A 329 -1.59 31.51 15.17
N ALA A 330 -0.76 32.47 14.76
CA ALA A 330 -0.51 33.69 15.53
C ALA A 330 -1.78 34.51 15.76
N GLU A 331 -2.70 34.56 14.79
CA GLU A 331 -3.93 35.37 14.88
C GLU A 331 -5.08 34.62 15.57
N TYR A 332 -5.24 33.31 15.32
CA TYR A 332 -6.42 32.57 15.73
C TYR A 332 -6.14 31.31 16.55
N GLY A 333 -4.87 30.91 16.74
CA GLY A 333 -4.49 29.65 17.36
C GLY A 333 -4.80 28.42 16.47
N ILE A 334 -4.98 28.63 15.14
CA ILE A 334 -5.33 27.54 14.20
C ILE A 334 -4.06 26.78 13.82
N THR A 335 -3.97 25.51 14.19
CA THR A 335 -2.80 24.64 13.97
C THR A 335 -2.79 23.93 12.60
N GLY A 336 -3.91 23.98 11.86
CA GLY A 336 -4.06 23.38 10.53
C GLY A 336 -3.73 21.88 10.50
N VAL A 337 -3.05 21.44 9.43
CA VAL A 337 -2.68 20.01 9.25
C VAL A 337 -1.78 19.47 10.36
N ARG A 338 -0.95 20.30 11.00
CA ARG A 338 -0.10 19.88 12.14
C ARG A 338 -0.95 19.42 13.32
N GLY A 339 -1.96 20.21 13.69
CA GLY A 339 -2.90 19.82 14.75
C GLY A 339 -3.74 18.59 14.36
N GLN A 340 -4.08 18.44 13.09
CA GLN A 340 -4.79 17.26 12.60
C GLN A 340 -3.97 15.98 12.79
N VAL A 341 -2.70 15.96 12.36
CA VAL A 341 -1.86 14.75 12.51
C VAL A 341 -1.53 14.45 13.98
N GLU A 342 -1.23 15.47 14.77
CA GLU A 342 -0.96 15.32 16.20
C GLU A 342 -2.17 14.72 16.96
N ALA A 343 -3.39 15.13 16.58
CA ALA A 343 -4.62 14.59 17.14
C ALA A 343 -5.06 13.24 16.52
N GLY A 344 -4.28 12.64 15.62
CA GLY A 344 -4.64 11.40 14.94
C GLY A 344 -5.69 11.59 13.84
N LEU A 345 -5.66 12.72 13.14
CA LEU A 345 -6.52 13.02 11.97
C LEU A 345 -8.04 12.84 12.24
N PRO A 346 -8.60 13.48 13.30
CA PRO A 346 -9.99 13.27 13.69
C PRO A 346 -11.00 13.60 12.60
N ALA A 347 -10.72 14.56 11.71
CA ALA A 347 -11.58 14.88 10.58
C ALA A 347 -11.65 13.71 9.56
N VAL A 348 -10.57 12.97 9.39
CA VAL A 348 -10.54 11.79 8.51
C VAL A 348 -11.26 10.62 9.19
N LEU A 349 -10.89 10.29 10.44
CA LEU A 349 -11.40 9.13 11.16
C LEU A 349 -12.91 9.22 11.45
N ASN A 350 -13.36 10.40 11.93
CA ASN A 350 -14.72 10.56 12.46
C ASN A 350 -15.70 11.17 11.45
N ILE A 351 -15.22 11.75 10.34
CA ILE A 351 -16.08 12.41 9.35
C ILE A 351 -15.86 11.81 7.97
N GLY A 352 -14.65 11.93 7.41
CA GLY A 352 -14.36 11.55 6.03
C GLY A 352 -14.61 10.08 5.76
N LEU A 353 -13.95 9.19 6.51
CA LEU A 353 -14.02 7.74 6.30
C LEU A 353 -15.44 7.19 6.49
N PRO A 354 -16.17 7.49 7.60
CA PRO A 354 -17.54 7.01 7.75
C PRO A 354 -18.48 7.53 6.65
N THR A 355 -18.30 8.78 6.20
CA THR A 355 -19.13 9.34 5.13
C THR A 355 -18.85 8.65 3.79
N LEU A 356 -17.58 8.47 3.44
CA LEU A 356 -17.20 7.78 2.20
C LEU A 356 -17.77 6.35 2.18
N GLU A 357 -17.52 5.58 3.23
CA GLU A 357 -17.95 4.18 3.32
C GLU A 357 -19.47 4.03 3.32
N ALA A 358 -20.19 4.90 4.02
CA ALA A 358 -21.65 4.89 4.00
C ALA A 358 -22.21 5.24 2.61
N GLY A 359 -21.54 6.12 1.85
CA GLY A 359 -21.88 6.43 0.47
C GLY A 359 -21.69 5.23 -0.46
N LEU A 360 -20.51 4.59 -0.40
CA LEU A 360 -20.21 3.38 -1.18
C LEU A 360 -21.15 2.23 -0.83
N ALA A 361 -21.46 2.03 0.45
CA ALA A 361 -22.43 1.01 0.90
C ALA A 361 -23.85 1.22 0.36
N LYS A 362 -24.24 2.46 0.06
CA LYS A 362 -25.50 2.80 -0.62
C LYS A 362 -25.44 2.58 -2.14
N GLY A 363 -24.31 2.16 -2.68
CA GLY A 363 -24.10 1.93 -4.12
C GLY A 363 -23.75 3.19 -4.92
N TYR A 364 -23.41 4.31 -4.28
CA TYR A 364 -22.90 5.47 -4.98
C TYR A 364 -21.48 5.20 -5.49
N ASP A 365 -21.12 5.81 -6.61
CA ASP A 365 -19.76 5.79 -7.13
C ASP A 365 -18.80 6.65 -6.28
N PHE A 366 -17.51 6.55 -6.57
CA PHE A 366 -16.48 7.33 -5.87
C PHE A 366 -16.64 8.84 -6.06
N ASP A 367 -17.19 9.31 -7.19
CA ASP A 367 -17.43 10.74 -7.41
C ASP A 367 -18.45 11.27 -6.40
N ARG A 368 -19.60 10.60 -6.27
CA ARG A 368 -20.68 11.03 -5.38
C ARG A 368 -20.37 10.80 -3.92
N ALA A 369 -19.81 9.64 -3.57
CA ALA A 369 -19.42 9.32 -2.20
C ALA A 369 -18.25 10.23 -1.73
N GLY A 370 -17.25 10.45 -2.58
CA GLY A 370 -16.11 11.34 -2.31
C GLY A 370 -16.52 12.80 -2.23
N GLY A 371 -17.40 13.27 -3.11
CA GLY A 371 -17.96 14.61 -3.04
C GLY A 371 -18.71 14.87 -1.73
N GLY A 372 -19.54 13.89 -1.29
CA GLY A 372 -20.20 13.95 0.02
C GLY A 372 -19.20 13.98 1.19
N ALA A 373 -18.15 13.16 1.13
CA ALA A 373 -17.09 13.13 2.15
C ALA A 373 -16.31 14.45 2.19
N LEU A 374 -15.97 15.05 1.03
CA LEU A 374 -15.32 16.35 0.96
C LEU A 374 -16.14 17.45 1.63
N LEU A 375 -17.42 17.53 1.29
CA LEU A 375 -18.31 18.54 1.88
C LEU A 375 -18.51 18.33 3.39
N ALA A 376 -18.60 17.07 3.84
CA ALA A 376 -18.70 16.75 5.26
C ALA A 376 -17.43 17.14 6.03
N ILE A 377 -16.24 16.88 5.47
CA ILE A 377 -14.95 17.31 6.03
C ILE A 377 -14.91 18.84 6.11
N LEU A 378 -15.25 19.54 5.03
CA LEU A 378 -15.23 21.00 4.98
C LEU A 378 -16.23 21.63 5.95
N ALA A 379 -17.40 21.03 6.15
CA ALA A 379 -18.41 21.45 7.12
C ALA A 379 -17.99 21.18 8.57
N GLY A 380 -17.22 20.10 8.82
CA GLY A 380 -16.86 19.65 10.16
C GLY A 380 -15.44 20.00 10.62
N SER A 381 -14.62 20.64 9.75
CA SER A 381 -13.24 21.00 10.07
C SER A 381 -12.89 22.43 9.66
N THR A 382 -11.71 22.91 10.07
CA THR A 382 -11.22 24.23 9.68
C THR A 382 -10.30 24.11 8.48
N ASP A 383 -10.68 24.74 7.36
CA ASP A 383 -9.86 24.80 6.15
C ASP A 383 -9.06 26.11 6.11
N THR A 384 -7.74 25.98 6.27
CA THR A 384 -6.82 27.15 6.30
C THR A 384 -6.71 27.84 4.94
N ASN A 385 -6.96 27.14 3.83
CA ASN A 385 -6.92 27.73 2.48
C ASN A 385 -8.16 28.57 2.21
N ILE A 386 -9.34 28.16 2.68
CA ILE A 386 -10.55 28.98 2.63
C ILE A 386 -10.35 30.27 3.44
N ILE A 387 -9.82 30.18 4.67
CA ILE A 387 -9.57 31.37 5.49
C ILE A 387 -8.58 32.31 4.81
N ALA A 388 -7.51 31.78 4.24
CA ALA A 388 -6.47 32.59 3.56
C ALA A 388 -6.98 33.29 2.30
N ARG A 389 -7.94 32.71 1.59
CA ARG A 389 -8.54 33.28 0.37
C ARG A 389 -9.74 34.20 0.65
N SER A 390 -10.30 34.10 1.85
CA SER A 390 -11.47 34.89 2.26
C SER A 390 -11.34 35.45 3.67
N SER A 391 -11.94 34.79 4.65
CA SER A 391 -11.82 35.12 6.06
C SER A 391 -12.28 33.97 6.95
N ARG A 392 -11.92 34.04 8.24
CA ARG A 392 -12.44 33.08 9.24
C ARG A 392 -13.97 33.14 9.37
N ALA A 393 -14.54 34.34 9.31
CA ALA A 393 -16.00 34.50 9.38
C ALA A 393 -16.70 33.85 8.19
N HIS A 394 -16.15 33.99 6.99
CA HIS A 394 -16.68 33.35 5.79
C HIS A 394 -16.58 31.81 5.88
N GLN A 395 -15.45 31.27 6.33
CA GLN A 395 -15.29 29.82 6.51
C GLN A 395 -16.31 29.25 7.50
N LEU A 396 -16.58 29.95 8.63
CA LEU A 396 -17.58 29.52 9.60
C LEU A 396 -19.00 29.56 9.01
N ALA A 397 -19.35 30.63 8.28
CA ALA A 397 -20.66 30.74 7.61
C ALA A 397 -20.86 29.64 6.57
N LEU A 398 -19.83 29.37 5.75
CA LEU A 398 -19.81 28.29 4.78
C LEU A 398 -19.99 26.92 5.43
N ALA A 399 -19.32 26.68 6.56
CA ALA A 399 -19.45 25.42 7.29
C ALA A 399 -20.89 25.19 7.78
N GLU A 400 -21.56 26.21 8.32
CA GLU A 400 -22.97 26.11 8.75
C GLU A 400 -23.91 25.91 7.55
N GLU A 401 -23.69 26.58 6.44
CA GLU A 401 -24.45 26.37 5.20
C GLU A 401 -24.32 24.91 4.70
N LEU A 402 -23.10 24.40 4.65
CA LEU A 402 -22.84 23.02 4.22
C LEU A 402 -23.43 21.98 5.18
N LYS A 403 -23.41 22.25 6.49
CA LYS A 403 -24.12 21.38 7.47
C LYS A 403 -25.62 21.32 7.19
N ALA A 404 -26.26 22.45 6.91
CA ALA A 404 -27.66 22.49 6.58
C ALA A 404 -27.97 21.73 5.28
N LEU A 405 -27.16 21.94 4.23
CA LEU A 405 -27.26 21.20 2.98
C LEU A 405 -27.14 19.67 3.19
N LEU A 406 -26.13 19.25 3.93
CA LEU A 406 -25.86 17.82 4.16
C LEU A 406 -26.90 17.15 5.09
N ALA A 407 -27.55 17.91 5.96
CA ALA A 407 -28.68 17.40 6.77
C ALA A 407 -29.86 17.02 5.89
N GLU A 408 -30.12 17.74 4.81
CA GLU A 408 -31.18 17.46 3.84
C GLU A 408 -30.73 16.45 2.79
N THR A 409 -29.51 16.60 2.28
CA THR A 409 -28.95 15.80 1.18
C THR A 409 -27.49 15.40 1.49
N PRO A 410 -27.26 14.30 2.26
CA PRO A 410 -25.93 13.87 2.68
C PRO A 410 -24.95 13.59 1.53
N TYR A 411 -25.49 13.23 0.35
CA TYR A 411 -24.71 12.98 -0.87
C TYR A 411 -25.36 13.74 -2.03
N PRO A 412 -25.06 15.03 -2.19
CA PRO A 412 -25.58 15.82 -3.30
C PRO A 412 -25.28 15.15 -4.65
N ASP A 413 -26.18 15.30 -5.60
CA ASP A 413 -25.97 14.78 -6.93
C ASP A 413 -24.96 15.61 -7.72
N ARG A 414 -24.62 15.16 -8.92
CA ARG A 414 -23.62 15.77 -9.77
C ARG A 414 -23.95 17.24 -10.10
N ASP A 415 -25.23 17.56 -10.31
CA ASP A 415 -25.65 18.92 -10.71
C ASP A 415 -25.56 19.87 -9.51
N ALA A 416 -25.93 19.43 -8.32
CA ALA A 416 -25.78 20.21 -7.09
C ALA A 416 -24.29 20.45 -6.75
N LEU A 417 -23.43 19.44 -6.90
CA LEU A 417 -21.98 19.62 -6.72
C LEU A 417 -21.39 20.57 -7.77
N ALA A 418 -21.84 20.48 -9.04
CA ALA A 418 -21.38 21.38 -10.10
C ALA A 418 -21.80 22.83 -9.84
N ALA A 419 -23.01 23.06 -9.32
CA ALA A 419 -23.48 24.40 -8.96
C ALA A 419 -22.67 24.99 -7.78
N LEU A 420 -22.31 24.16 -6.80
CA LEU A 420 -21.37 24.56 -5.72
C LEU A 420 -19.99 24.90 -6.26
N ASP A 421 -19.46 24.12 -7.21
CA ASP A 421 -18.19 24.34 -7.86
C ASP A 421 -18.15 25.69 -8.59
N ASP A 422 -19.16 25.97 -9.41
CA ASP A 422 -19.29 27.25 -10.13
C ASP A 422 -19.31 28.44 -9.14
N ARG A 423 -20.03 28.32 -8.01
CA ARG A 423 -20.04 29.33 -6.95
C ARG A 423 -18.65 29.49 -6.30
N PHE A 424 -17.99 28.40 -5.92
CA PHE A 424 -16.66 28.46 -5.29
C PHE A 424 -15.63 29.11 -6.22
N ILE A 425 -15.68 28.81 -7.52
CA ILE A 425 -14.85 29.46 -8.53
C ILE A 425 -15.12 30.96 -8.61
N ALA A 426 -16.41 31.37 -8.65
CA ALA A 426 -16.81 32.77 -8.69
C ALA A 426 -16.34 33.53 -7.43
N GLU A 427 -16.34 32.91 -6.27
CA GLU A 427 -15.88 33.46 -5.00
C GLU A 427 -14.36 33.27 -4.76
N ASN A 428 -13.63 32.66 -5.71
CA ASN A 428 -12.20 32.32 -5.61
C ASN A 428 -11.85 31.46 -4.38
N LEU A 429 -12.76 30.57 -3.99
CA LEU A 429 -12.55 29.63 -2.88
C LEU A 429 -11.89 28.34 -3.37
N SER A 430 -10.98 27.78 -2.57
CA SER A 430 -10.34 26.48 -2.84
C SER A 430 -10.08 25.78 -1.52
N PRO A 431 -10.85 24.72 -1.18
CA PRO A 431 -10.71 23.99 0.07
C PRO A 431 -9.56 22.96 0.02
N GLY A 432 -8.33 23.42 -0.23
CA GLY A 432 -7.17 22.55 -0.40
C GLY A 432 -6.83 21.72 0.83
N GLY A 433 -7.04 22.26 2.04
CA GLY A 433 -6.86 21.48 3.27
C GLY A 433 -7.86 20.32 3.40
N SER A 434 -9.10 20.54 2.96
CA SER A 434 -10.13 19.49 2.93
C SER A 434 -9.86 18.45 1.83
N ALA A 435 -9.23 18.85 0.71
CA ALA A 435 -8.76 17.96 -0.34
C ALA A 435 -7.67 16.99 0.17
N ASP A 436 -6.67 17.49 0.92
CA ASP A 436 -5.64 16.67 1.56
C ASP A 436 -6.28 15.64 2.53
N LEU A 437 -7.29 16.05 3.30
CA LEU A 437 -8.03 15.16 4.19
C LEU A 437 -8.89 14.14 3.43
N LEU A 438 -9.42 14.49 2.25
CA LEU A 438 -10.11 13.54 1.38
C LEU A 438 -9.12 12.50 0.81
N ALA A 439 -7.92 12.91 0.40
CA ALA A 439 -6.88 11.97 -0.04
C ALA A 439 -6.53 10.96 1.08
N LEU A 440 -6.37 11.43 2.31
CA LEU A 440 -6.16 10.57 3.48
C LEU A 440 -7.36 9.67 3.76
N THR A 441 -8.58 10.14 3.54
CA THR A 441 -9.81 9.35 3.63
C THR A 441 -9.79 8.19 2.64
N TYR A 442 -9.43 8.44 1.38
CA TYR A 442 -9.25 7.39 0.38
C TYR A 442 -8.13 6.40 0.77
N LEU A 443 -7.00 6.92 1.26
CA LEU A 443 -5.91 6.05 1.71
C LEU A 443 -6.38 5.09 2.81
N LEU A 444 -7.03 5.60 3.86
CA LEU A 444 -7.56 4.74 4.93
C LEU A 444 -8.58 3.74 4.42
N HIS A 445 -9.49 4.14 3.55
CA HIS A 445 -10.44 3.22 2.93
C HIS A 445 -9.75 2.08 2.18
N PHE A 446 -8.70 2.38 1.40
CA PHE A 446 -7.98 1.34 0.65
C PHE A 446 -7.19 0.40 1.54
N ILE A 447 -6.51 0.90 2.58
CA ILE A 447 -5.75 0.05 3.48
C ILE A 447 -6.65 -0.84 4.34
N THR A 448 -7.85 -0.37 4.73
CA THR A 448 -8.80 -1.17 5.51
C THR A 448 -9.53 -2.21 4.69
N THR A 449 -9.80 -1.94 3.40
CA THR A 449 -10.52 -2.86 2.51
C THR A 449 -9.60 -3.87 1.82
N GLU A 450 -8.37 -3.48 1.46
CA GLU A 450 -7.41 -4.35 0.77
C GLU A 450 -6.42 -5.04 1.73
N GLY A 451 -6.29 -4.56 2.96
CA GLY A 451 -5.38 -5.11 3.96
C GLY A 451 -5.63 -6.58 4.32
N ASN A 452 -6.84 -7.07 4.11
CA ASN A 452 -7.29 -8.44 4.42
C ASN A 452 -7.25 -9.41 3.23
N ASN A 453 -6.85 -8.99 2.03
CA ASN A 453 -6.89 -9.85 0.84
C ASN A 453 -5.72 -10.85 0.73
N ASP A 454 -4.84 -10.94 1.72
CA ASP A 454 -3.71 -11.86 1.77
C ASP A 454 -4.00 -13.17 2.55
N GLU A 455 -5.27 -13.46 2.94
CA GLU A 455 -5.65 -14.74 3.58
C GLU A 455 -6.07 -15.86 2.60
#